data_e4376a57f83709c4e1800c529471b998
#
_entry.id   e4376a57f83709c4e1800c529471b998
#
_cell.length_a   1.000
_cell.length_b   1.000
_cell.length_c   1.000
_cell.angle_alpha   90.00
_cell.angle_beta   90.00
_cell.angle_gamma   90.00
#
_symmetry.space_group_name_H-M   'P 1'
#
loop_
_entity.id
_entity.type
_entity.pdbx_description
1 polymer ?
#
loop_
_entity_poly.entity_id
_entity_poly.type
_entity_poly.pdbx_seq_one_letter_code
_entity_poly.pdbx_strand_id
1 'polypeptide(L)'
;MTDKPTLSICVPSRNRQIYFQKTIEGLLRNKRTDVEFIFTDNSDDPAIMNDFMADIVKDPRIVYLPTTDKVLSMMDNWERAAHASQGEWVVFIGDDDFVEPDVAGLILRITEVSPDIEALAWGALSYFWPVDGEMAGSVTVPFDHSVIRVPKADLMRRMFGWHEPTSVPTSGFSIYHSAVRRCLLERIYTKYNHRYFEHAVVDYDMAMKVIVEGKGFAFSQRPFSMFGACPQSNSFSIGRLEDTKERARIFMEEFGTNFEENEALRNFPFSSFLGCTATIGVVQQWFRKTYKVDLAGWEKGYAKACALNTESYRDKDAFDVISAGYETAFRNWQGGRFLKHYQPVWRGNMPMIEMSGATSSGMMVRSDIAGATTPAELWNVVSAMMIAPQDILVRPTGLRFLDEEASASGELTRLPGGNPAGTSGKAISGKPSPMRNAPNSRAGGR
;
A
#
# COMPACT_ATOMS: atom_id res chain seq x y z
N MET A 1 28.01 22.68 8.66
CA MET A 1 27.10 22.17 7.63
C MET A 1 26.17 21.25 8.36
N THR A 2 24.89 21.56 8.44
CA THR A 2 23.91 20.58 8.94
C THR A 2 23.88 19.45 7.93
N ASP A 3 24.30 18.27 8.33
CA ASP A 3 24.26 17.10 7.45
C ASP A 3 22.81 16.89 7.00
N LYS A 4 22.63 16.71 5.69
CA LYS A 4 21.32 16.46 5.08
C LYS A 4 20.71 15.19 5.71
N PRO A 5 19.42 15.19 6.09
CA PRO A 5 18.80 13.98 6.63
C PRO A 5 18.91 12.80 5.66
N THR A 6 19.10 11.60 6.21
CA THR A 6 19.08 10.35 5.42
C THR A 6 17.67 10.12 4.87
N LEU A 7 16.64 10.35 5.68
CA LEU A 7 15.26 10.02 5.35
C LEU A 7 14.31 11.15 5.77
N SER A 8 13.42 11.56 4.85
CA SER A 8 12.22 12.35 5.17
C SER A 8 11.01 11.42 5.25
N ILE A 9 10.28 11.50 6.35
CA ILE A 9 8.98 10.84 6.52
C ILE A 9 7.90 11.90 6.42
N CYS A 10 7.10 11.85 5.35
CA CYS A 10 6.05 12.81 5.06
C CYS A 10 4.68 12.23 5.44
N VAL A 11 3.91 12.99 6.20
CA VAL A 11 2.58 12.59 6.68
C VAL A 11 1.57 13.70 6.37
N PRO A 12 0.92 13.67 5.21
CA PRO A 12 -0.16 14.59 4.89
C PRO A 12 -1.47 14.13 5.53
N SER A 13 -2.23 15.09 6.09
CA SER A 13 -3.52 14.82 6.75
C SER A 13 -4.60 15.79 6.29
N ARG A 14 -5.87 15.36 6.36
CA ARG A 14 -7.05 16.20 6.25
C ARG A 14 -8.22 15.63 7.07
N ASN A 15 -8.74 16.44 8.02
CA ASN A 15 -9.93 16.13 8.81
C ASN A 15 -9.87 14.81 9.60
N ARG A 16 -8.65 14.35 9.95
CA ARG A 16 -8.40 13.11 10.69
C ARG A 16 -7.46 13.34 11.87
N GLN A 17 -7.64 14.46 12.58
CA GLN A 17 -6.72 14.96 13.58
C GLN A 17 -6.38 13.95 14.68
N ILE A 18 -7.36 13.16 15.15
CA ILE A 18 -7.14 12.15 16.22
C ILE A 18 -6.13 11.10 15.77
N TYR A 19 -6.26 10.59 14.54
CA TYR A 19 -5.34 9.58 13.98
C TYR A 19 -3.98 10.21 13.71
N PHE A 20 -3.97 11.42 13.15
CA PHE A 20 -2.75 12.16 12.85
C PHE A 20 -1.90 12.42 14.10
N GLN A 21 -2.52 12.86 15.22
CA GLN A 21 -1.84 13.01 16.49
C GLN A 21 -1.19 11.70 16.97
N LYS A 22 -1.91 10.57 16.86
CA LYS A 22 -1.38 9.26 17.25
C LYS A 22 -0.22 8.79 16.37
N THR A 23 -0.28 9.05 15.06
CA THR A 23 0.81 8.79 14.14
C THR A 23 2.05 9.62 14.48
N ILE A 24 1.88 10.93 14.74
CA ILE A 24 2.97 11.82 15.17
C ILE A 24 3.60 11.32 16.48
N GLU A 25 2.78 11.06 17.52
CA GLU A 25 3.25 10.52 18.79
C GLU A 25 4.04 9.22 18.61
N GLY A 26 3.56 8.34 17.72
CA GLY A 26 4.22 7.06 17.41
C GLY A 26 5.59 7.25 16.78
N LEU A 27 5.68 8.09 15.75
CA LEU A 27 6.92 8.38 15.02
C LEU A 27 7.98 9.04 15.91
N LEU A 28 7.60 9.97 16.77
CA LEU A 28 8.50 10.74 17.63
C LEU A 28 9.07 9.93 18.81
N ARG A 29 8.58 8.72 19.07
CA ARG A 29 9.24 7.78 20.00
C ARG A 29 10.63 7.37 19.53
N ASN A 30 10.87 7.36 18.22
CA ASN A 30 12.19 7.08 17.65
C ASN A 30 13.15 8.26 17.88
N LYS A 31 14.43 7.96 18.16
CA LYS A 31 15.45 8.95 18.57
C LYS A 31 16.52 9.20 17.51
N ARG A 32 16.35 8.70 16.29
CA ARG A 32 17.27 8.99 15.20
C ARG A 32 17.30 10.47 14.89
N THR A 33 18.51 10.98 14.68
CA THR A 33 18.75 12.41 14.36
C THR A 33 18.97 12.66 12.88
N ASP A 34 19.12 11.59 12.08
CA ASP A 34 19.26 11.62 10.64
C ASP A 34 17.94 11.36 9.88
N VAL A 35 16.82 11.46 10.60
CA VAL A 35 15.46 11.38 10.04
C VAL A 35 14.74 12.67 10.34
N GLU A 36 14.08 13.26 9.35
CA GLU A 36 13.17 14.39 9.52
C GLU A 36 11.72 13.96 9.31
N PHE A 37 10.80 14.68 9.93
CA PHE A 37 9.36 14.43 9.85
C PHE A 37 8.66 15.65 9.27
N ILE A 38 7.95 15.46 8.17
CA ILE A 38 7.18 16.50 7.49
C ILE A 38 5.70 16.24 7.73
N PHE A 39 5.09 17.06 8.56
CA PHE A 39 3.66 16.96 8.89
C PHE A 39 2.90 18.09 8.19
N THR A 40 1.93 17.73 7.32
CA THR A 40 1.12 18.74 6.62
C THR A 40 -0.34 18.56 6.95
N ASP A 41 -0.91 19.57 7.62
CA ASP A 41 -2.34 19.62 7.91
C ASP A 41 -3.08 20.39 6.80
N ASN A 42 -4.23 19.88 6.40
CA ASN A 42 -5.13 20.47 5.40
C ASN A 42 -6.59 20.43 5.90
N SER A 43 -6.77 20.38 7.22
CA SER A 43 -8.08 20.25 7.86
C SER A 43 -8.89 21.55 7.78
N ASP A 44 -10.21 21.42 7.78
CA ASP A 44 -11.13 22.56 7.74
C ASP A 44 -11.06 23.39 9.05
N ASP A 45 -10.77 22.74 10.18
CA ASP A 45 -10.45 23.39 11.45
C ASP A 45 -8.97 23.21 11.81
N PRO A 46 -8.13 24.22 11.64
CA PRO A 46 -6.70 24.15 11.91
C PRO A 46 -6.36 24.25 13.42
N ALA A 47 -7.28 24.69 14.29
CA ALA A 47 -6.97 24.99 15.68
C ALA A 47 -6.48 23.73 16.42
N ILE A 48 -7.15 22.60 16.24
CA ILE A 48 -6.84 21.33 16.92
C ILE A 48 -5.37 20.92 16.68
N MET A 49 -4.92 20.97 15.43
CA MET A 49 -3.55 20.58 15.10
C MET A 49 -2.52 21.64 15.44
N ASN A 50 -2.85 22.93 15.31
CA ASN A 50 -1.96 24.02 15.71
C ASN A 50 -1.69 23.97 17.21
N ASP A 51 -2.71 23.77 18.05
CA ASP A 51 -2.55 23.64 19.50
C ASP A 51 -1.72 22.40 19.86
N PHE A 52 -1.99 21.26 19.24
CA PHE A 52 -1.24 20.05 19.46
C PHE A 52 0.24 20.19 19.05
N MET A 53 0.52 20.85 17.95
CA MET A 53 1.88 21.02 17.41
C MET A 53 2.70 22.10 18.11
N ALA A 54 2.11 22.99 18.91
CA ALA A 54 2.77 24.16 19.50
C ALA A 54 4.07 23.85 20.27
N ASP A 55 4.10 22.74 21.00
CA ASP A 55 5.30 22.28 21.70
C ASP A 55 6.13 21.29 20.88
N ILE A 56 5.51 20.52 20.04
CA ILE A 56 6.12 19.44 19.24
C ILE A 56 7.09 20.00 18.21
N VAL A 57 6.81 21.14 17.60
CA VAL A 57 7.68 21.79 16.60
C VAL A 57 9.02 22.28 17.18
N LYS A 58 9.23 22.20 18.48
CA LYS A 58 10.53 22.48 19.12
C LYS A 58 11.56 21.36 18.86
N ASP A 59 11.13 20.17 18.46
CA ASP A 59 12.03 19.12 17.99
C ASP A 59 12.61 19.52 16.63
N PRO A 60 13.95 19.67 16.48
CA PRO A 60 14.60 20.17 15.27
C PRO A 60 14.42 19.23 14.05
N ARG A 61 13.91 18.04 14.24
CA ARG A 61 13.63 17.08 13.16
C ARG A 61 12.27 17.35 12.48
N ILE A 62 11.46 18.28 13.00
CA ILE A 62 10.09 18.45 12.57
C ILE A 62 9.94 19.68 11.68
N VAL A 63 9.28 19.48 10.56
CA VAL A 63 8.72 20.51 9.70
C VAL A 63 7.20 20.38 9.72
N TYR A 64 6.52 21.33 10.32
CA TYR A 64 5.06 21.39 10.34
C TYR A 64 4.56 22.46 9.38
N LEU A 65 3.68 22.07 8.47
CA LEU A 65 3.00 22.96 7.54
C LEU A 65 1.51 22.99 7.90
N PRO A 66 1.03 24.03 8.56
CA PRO A 66 -0.39 24.16 8.96
C PRO A 66 -1.29 24.32 7.74
N THR A 67 -2.60 24.18 7.92
CA THR A 67 -3.61 24.48 6.91
C THR A 67 -3.43 25.88 6.33
N THR A 68 -3.57 25.98 5.03
CA THR A 68 -3.54 27.26 4.29
C THR A 68 -4.92 27.93 4.30
N ASP A 69 -5.00 29.18 3.83
CA ASP A 69 -6.28 29.93 3.73
C ASP A 69 -7.33 29.22 2.85
N LYS A 70 -6.88 28.30 2.01
CA LYS A 70 -7.75 27.45 1.18
C LYS A 70 -7.41 25.99 1.43
N VAL A 71 -8.45 25.19 1.58
CA VAL A 71 -8.31 23.73 1.58
C VAL A 71 -7.76 23.29 0.22
N LEU A 72 -6.65 22.55 0.28
CA LEU A 72 -5.97 22.05 -0.91
C LEU A 72 -6.58 20.71 -1.38
N SER A 73 -6.36 20.38 -2.64
CA SER A 73 -6.57 19.01 -3.09
C SER A 73 -5.60 18.05 -2.40
N MET A 74 -5.90 16.75 -2.41
CA MET A 74 -4.95 15.73 -1.92
C MET A 74 -3.59 15.86 -2.61
N MET A 75 -3.58 16.02 -3.93
CA MET A 75 -2.35 16.21 -4.70
C MET A 75 -1.54 17.40 -4.20
N ASP A 76 -2.17 18.56 -4.02
CA ASP A 76 -1.45 19.78 -3.65
C ASP A 76 -0.95 19.72 -2.21
N ASN A 77 -1.66 19.02 -1.30
CA ASN A 77 -1.17 18.80 0.05
C ASN A 77 0.03 17.83 0.09
N TRP A 78 0.01 16.80 -0.74
CA TRP A 78 1.15 15.88 -0.90
C TRP A 78 2.34 16.58 -1.57
N GLU A 79 2.08 17.39 -2.59
CA GLU A 79 3.10 18.22 -3.26
C GLU A 79 3.83 19.14 -2.26
N ARG A 80 3.08 19.79 -1.35
CA ARG A 80 3.66 20.62 -0.27
C ARG A 80 4.63 19.81 0.60
N ALA A 81 4.23 18.62 1.00
CA ALA A 81 5.07 17.76 1.84
C ALA A 81 6.35 17.35 1.09
N ALA A 82 6.23 16.99 -0.19
CA ALA A 82 7.38 16.64 -1.02
C ALA A 82 8.37 17.79 -1.17
N HIS A 83 7.88 19.02 -1.40
CA HIS A 83 8.70 20.22 -1.51
C HIS A 83 9.38 20.62 -0.19
N ALA A 84 8.75 20.38 0.95
CA ALA A 84 9.32 20.69 2.26
C ALA A 84 10.39 19.68 2.68
N SER A 85 10.38 18.47 2.12
CA SER A 85 11.31 17.41 2.48
C SER A 85 12.72 17.67 1.94
N GLN A 86 13.77 17.39 2.75
CA GLN A 86 15.17 17.61 2.41
C GLN A 86 16.03 16.33 2.39
N GLY A 87 15.53 15.23 2.96
CA GLY A 87 16.24 13.97 3.06
C GLY A 87 16.72 13.42 1.72
N GLU A 88 17.81 12.66 1.76
CA GLU A 88 18.32 11.93 0.58
C GLU A 88 17.30 10.92 0.06
N TRP A 89 16.52 10.34 0.97
CA TRP A 89 15.39 9.45 0.67
C TRP A 89 14.10 10.02 1.25
N VAL A 90 12.98 9.71 0.61
CA VAL A 90 11.66 10.21 1.01
C VAL A 90 10.66 9.06 1.03
N VAL A 91 9.88 8.99 2.09
CA VAL A 91 8.72 8.08 2.22
C VAL A 91 7.50 8.88 2.65
N PHE A 92 6.34 8.49 2.13
CA PHE A 92 5.04 9.00 2.57
C PHE A 92 4.26 7.91 3.27
N ILE A 93 3.52 8.28 4.28
CA ILE A 93 2.51 7.45 4.93
C ILE A 93 1.23 8.27 5.15
N GLY A 94 0.10 7.60 5.35
CA GLY A 94 -1.14 8.24 5.79
C GLY A 94 -1.07 8.68 7.26
N ASP A 95 -1.99 9.53 7.64
CA ASP A 95 -2.13 10.04 9.00
C ASP A 95 -2.72 9.03 9.99
N ASP A 96 -3.10 7.85 9.51
CA ASP A 96 -3.56 6.69 10.28
C ASP A 96 -2.60 5.48 10.21
N ASP A 97 -1.42 5.67 9.62
CA ASP A 97 -0.39 4.67 9.38
C ASP A 97 0.77 4.73 10.39
N PHE A 98 1.76 3.85 10.19
CA PHE A 98 3.05 3.91 10.87
C PHE A 98 4.19 3.43 9.96
N VAL A 99 5.35 4.04 10.08
CA VAL A 99 6.61 3.55 9.49
C VAL A 99 7.71 3.57 10.55
N GLU A 100 8.54 2.53 10.58
CA GLU A 100 9.69 2.42 11.47
C GLU A 100 10.84 3.32 10.97
N PRO A 101 11.19 4.42 11.67
CA PRO A 101 12.25 5.32 11.20
C PRO A 101 13.63 4.65 11.11
N ASP A 102 13.85 3.52 11.78
CA ASP A 102 15.09 2.76 11.73
C ASP A 102 15.37 2.13 10.35
N VAL A 103 14.40 2.15 9.42
CA VAL A 103 14.63 1.82 8.02
C VAL A 103 15.73 2.69 7.40
N ALA A 104 15.96 3.91 7.91
CA ALA A 104 17.06 4.78 7.48
C ALA A 104 18.44 4.09 7.63
N GLY A 105 18.65 3.30 8.68
CA GLY A 105 19.87 2.52 8.86
C GLY A 105 20.06 1.42 7.80
N LEU A 106 18.98 0.78 7.35
CA LEU A 106 19.04 -0.16 6.23
C LEU A 106 19.33 0.57 4.91
N ILE A 107 18.69 1.71 4.67
CA ILE A 107 18.90 2.57 3.50
C ILE A 107 20.38 2.94 3.34
N LEU A 108 21.04 3.40 4.42
CA LEU A 108 22.46 3.73 4.39
C LEU A 108 23.32 2.55 3.94
N ARG A 109 23.11 1.37 4.52
CA ARG A 109 23.88 0.16 4.15
C ARG A 109 23.61 -0.31 2.73
N ILE A 110 22.37 -0.20 2.24
CA ILE A 110 22.04 -0.51 0.84
C ILE A 110 22.72 0.49 -0.09
N THR A 111 22.67 1.78 0.22
CA THR A 111 23.28 2.83 -0.59
C THR A 111 24.81 2.66 -0.71
N GLU A 112 25.46 2.20 0.35
CA GLU A 112 26.90 1.93 0.37
C GLU A 112 27.29 0.79 -0.58
N VAL A 113 26.57 -0.34 -0.55
CA VAL A 113 26.94 -1.54 -1.35
C VAL A 113 26.28 -1.61 -2.72
N SER A 114 25.22 -0.85 -2.94
CA SER A 114 24.44 -0.83 -4.19
C SER A 114 23.96 0.60 -4.48
N PRO A 115 24.87 1.52 -4.82
CA PRO A 115 24.58 2.96 -4.97
C PRO A 115 23.64 3.28 -6.14
N ASP A 116 23.38 2.33 -7.04
CA ASP A 116 22.43 2.43 -8.15
C ASP A 116 20.97 2.17 -7.73
N ILE A 117 20.73 1.71 -6.50
CA ILE A 117 19.37 1.58 -5.97
C ILE A 117 18.77 2.96 -5.75
N GLU A 118 17.61 3.21 -6.36
CA GLU A 118 16.89 4.48 -6.31
C GLU A 118 15.51 4.34 -5.63
N ALA A 119 15.01 3.12 -5.45
CA ALA A 119 13.77 2.84 -4.72
C ALA A 119 13.93 1.57 -3.86
N LEU A 120 13.52 1.67 -2.59
CA LEU A 120 13.48 0.58 -1.63
C LEU A 120 12.04 0.39 -1.18
N ALA A 121 11.46 -0.75 -1.50
CA ALA A 121 10.14 -1.14 -1.02
C ALA A 121 10.25 -2.24 0.04
N TRP A 122 9.17 -2.42 0.78
CA TRP A 122 9.03 -3.48 1.79
C TRP A 122 7.59 -3.94 1.92
N GLY A 123 7.38 -5.06 2.60
CA GLY A 123 6.06 -5.48 3.02
C GLY A 123 5.51 -4.56 4.10
N ALA A 124 4.20 -4.28 4.07
CA ALA A 124 3.52 -3.56 5.15
C ALA A 124 2.53 -4.49 5.85
N LEU A 125 2.40 -4.35 7.17
CA LEU A 125 1.37 -5.01 7.95
C LEU A 125 0.09 -4.19 7.91
N SER A 126 -1.07 -4.82 8.02
CA SER A 126 -2.35 -4.12 8.03
C SER A 126 -2.89 -3.99 9.47
N TYR A 127 -3.40 -2.83 9.81
CA TYR A 127 -4.03 -2.55 11.09
C TYR A 127 -5.40 -1.89 10.88
N PHE A 128 -6.44 -2.46 11.48
CA PHE A 128 -7.76 -1.85 11.50
C PHE A 128 -7.92 -1.10 12.81
N TRP A 129 -8.14 0.21 12.72
CA TRP A 129 -8.40 1.03 13.90
C TRP A 129 -9.68 0.55 14.60
N PRO A 130 -9.68 0.47 15.93
CA PRO A 130 -10.86 0.02 16.66
C PRO A 130 -12.09 0.88 16.34
N VAL A 131 -13.20 0.22 16.06
CA VAL A 131 -14.52 0.82 15.86
C VAL A 131 -15.49 0.06 16.75
N ASP A 132 -16.42 0.74 17.38
CA ASP A 132 -17.42 0.13 18.25
C ASP A 132 -18.16 -0.99 17.52
N GLY A 133 -18.08 -2.22 18.05
CA GLY A 133 -18.76 -3.40 17.53
C GLY A 133 -18.05 -4.14 16.39
N GLU A 134 -16.88 -3.67 15.93
CA GLU A 134 -16.05 -4.40 14.96
C GLU A 134 -14.96 -5.21 15.67
N MET A 135 -14.67 -6.41 15.11
CA MET A 135 -13.67 -7.31 15.65
C MET A 135 -12.27 -6.86 15.26
N ALA A 136 -11.31 -7.02 16.16
CA ALA A 136 -9.90 -6.88 15.85
C ALA A 136 -9.48 -7.91 14.79
N GLY A 137 -8.74 -7.48 13.77
CA GLY A 137 -8.20 -8.37 12.76
C GLY A 137 -6.95 -9.12 13.23
N SER A 138 -6.37 -9.92 12.34
CA SER A 138 -5.05 -10.53 12.55
C SER A 138 -4.05 -9.98 11.54
N VAL A 139 -2.79 -9.81 11.98
CA VAL A 139 -1.66 -9.44 11.13
C VAL A 139 -0.73 -10.64 10.96
N THR A 140 -0.12 -10.78 9.79
CA THR A 140 0.89 -11.80 9.55
C THR A 140 2.27 -11.17 9.57
N VAL A 141 3.07 -11.50 10.58
CA VAL A 141 4.47 -11.11 10.71
C VAL A 141 5.32 -12.14 9.94
N PRO A 142 5.98 -11.78 8.83
CA PRO A 142 6.74 -12.73 8.04
C PRO A 142 8.03 -13.17 8.74
N PHE A 143 8.48 -14.40 8.42
CA PHE A 143 9.77 -14.91 8.91
C PHE A 143 10.94 -14.48 8.03
N ASP A 144 10.68 -14.24 6.73
CA ASP A 144 11.73 -13.80 5.81
C ASP A 144 12.10 -12.33 6.05
N HIS A 145 13.39 -12.06 6.04
CA HIS A 145 13.96 -10.73 6.27
C HIS A 145 15.06 -10.38 5.26
N SER A 146 15.17 -11.15 4.18
CA SER A 146 16.13 -10.90 3.11
C SER A 146 15.86 -9.57 2.39
N VAL A 147 16.91 -9.00 1.81
CA VAL A 147 16.84 -7.84 0.92
C VAL A 147 17.33 -8.26 -0.45
N ILE A 148 16.47 -8.12 -1.44
CA ILE A 148 16.69 -8.59 -2.79
C ILE A 148 16.61 -7.44 -3.79
N ARG A 149 17.27 -7.61 -4.92
CA ARG A 149 17.12 -6.75 -6.10
C ARG A 149 15.93 -7.20 -6.92
N VAL A 150 15.14 -6.25 -7.43
CA VAL A 150 13.97 -6.56 -8.25
C VAL A 150 14.18 -6.05 -9.67
N PRO A 151 14.03 -6.90 -10.70
CA PRO A 151 14.15 -6.47 -12.08
C PRO A 151 13.05 -5.48 -12.47
N LYS A 152 13.42 -4.37 -13.12
CA LYS A 152 12.46 -3.37 -13.60
C LYS A 152 11.39 -3.97 -14.51
N ALA A 153 11.77 -4.94 -15.36
CA ALA A 153 10.83 -5.62 -16.26
C ALA A 153 9.71 -6.33 -15.49
N ASP A 154 9.99 -6.87 -14.31
CA ASP A 154 8.99 -7.52 -13.47
C ASP A 154 8.02 -6.50 -12.87
N LEU A 155 8.54 -5.35 -12.42
CA LEU A 155 7.73 -4.26 -11.90
C LEU A 155 6.82 -3.67 -12.99
N MET A 156 7.33 -3.49 -14.21
CA MET A 156 6.54 -3.06 -15.36
C MET A 156 5.40 -4.04 -15.66
N ARG A 157 5.69 -5.36 -15.67
CA ARG A 157 4.66 -6.38 -15.89
C ARG A 157 3.61 -6.40 -14.77
N ARG A 158 4.03 -6.27 -13.52
CA ARG A 158 3.11 -6.23 -12.37
C ARG A 158 2.20 -5.01 -12.44
N MET A 159 2.80 -3.84 -12.56
CA MET A 159 2.04 -2.57 -12.56
C MET A 159 1.12 -2.45 -13.76
N PHE A 160 1.61 -2.70 -14.98
CA PHE A 160 0.87 -2.39 -16.21
C PHE A 160 0.22 -3.62 -16.88
N GLY A 161 0.58 -4.83 -16.47
CA GLY A 161 0.13 -6.06 -17.14
C GLY A 161 -1.06 -6.76 -16.50
N TRP A 162 -1.43 -6.42 -15.26
CA TRP A 162 -2.53 -7.06 -14.51
C TRP A 162 -2.41 -8.60 -14.47
N HIS A 163 -1.20 -9.11 -14.32
CA HIS A 163 -0.94 -10.55 -14.36
C HIS A 163 -1.22 -11.28 -13.05
N GLU A 164 -1.21 -10.56 -11.95
CA GLU A 164 -1.41 -11.14 -10.63
C GLU A 164 -2.90 -11.39 -10.35
N PRO A 165 -3.23 -12.43 -9.56
CA PRO A 165 -4.60 -12.73 -9.17
C PRO A 165 -5.06 -11.82 -8.02
N THR A 166 -4.98 -10.52 -8.23
CA THR A 166 -5.33 -9.46 -7.28
C THR A 166 -6.31 -8.49 -7.91
N SER A 167 -7.10 -7.81 -7.10
CA SER A 167 -8.03 -6.79 -7.58
C SER A 167 -7.33 -5.51 -8.04
N VAL A 168 -6.10 -5.30 -7.61
CA VAL A 168 -5.28 -4.14 -7.99
C VAL A 168 -3.83 -4.56 -8.25
N PRO A 169 -3.08 -3.88 -9.12
CA PRO A 169 -1.66 -4.14 -9.31
C PRO A 169 -0.87 -3.83 -8.03
N THR A 170 0.04 -4.72 -7.67
CA THR A 170 0.89 -4.54 -6.48
C THR A 170 2.35 -4.49 -6.91
N SER A 171 2.97 -3.32 -6.86
CA SER A 171 4.41 -3.21 -7.10
C SER A 171 5.22 -3.05 -5.81
N GLY A 172 4.62 -2.46 -4.79
CA GLY A 172 5.30 -2.03 -3.57
C GLY A 172 6.22 -0.82 -3.78
N PHE A 173 6.49 -0.43 -5.02
CA PHE A 173 7.39 0.66 -5.38
C PHE A 173 6.60 1.93 -5.71
N SER A 174 6.10 2.57 -4.70
CA SER A 174 5.55 3.92 -4.69
C SER A 174 6.42 4.78 -3.77
N ILE A 175 6.08 6.04 -3.57
CA ILE A 175 6.61 6.80 -2.43
C ILE A 175 5.80 6.49 -1.15
N TYR A 176 4.62 5.89 -1.30
CA TYR A 176 3.74 5.50 -0.20
C TYR A 176 4.13 4.14 0.35
N HIS A 177 4.52 4.07 1.63
CA HIS A 177 5.08 2.89 2.30
C HIS A 177 6.30 2.27 1.61
N SER A 178 7.07 3.10 0.92
CA SER A 178 8.39 2.74 0.40
C SER A 178 9.26 3.99 0.26
N ALA A 179 10.57 3.84 0.24
CA ALA A 179 11.49 4.96 0.17
C ALA A 179 11.96 5.18 -1.28
N VAL A 180 11.91 6.42 -1.73
CA VAL A 180 12.38 6.85 -3.06
C VAL A 180 13.51 7.85 -2.91
N ARG A 181 14.61 7.64 -3.63
CA ARG A 181 15.79 8.48 -3.57
C ARG A 181 15.55 9.84 -4.22
N ARG A 182 16.07 10.90 -3.64
CA ARG A 182 15.91 12.29 -4.08
C ARG A 182 16.24 12.49 -5.55
N CYS A 183 17.32 11.91 -6.04
CA CYS A 183 17.70 12.03 -7.46
C CYS A 183 16.66 11.43 -8.43
N LEU A 184 15.92 10.40 -8.02
CA LEU A 184 14.80 9.88 -8.79
C LEU A 184 13.59 10.83 -8.72
N LEU A 185 13.30 11.39 -7.55
CA LEU A 185 12.21 12.39 -7.40
C LEU A 185 12.47 13.64 -8.23
N GLU A 186 13.70 14.17 -8.24
CA GLU A 186 14.09 15.32 -9.07
C GLU A 186 13.95 15.03 -10.56
N ARG A 187 14.28 13.82 -11.00
CA ARG A 187 14.07 13.37 -12.38
C ARG A 187 12.59 13.27 -12.73
N ILE A 188 11.77 12.73 -11.81
CA ILE A 188 10.31 12.70 -11.94
C ILE A 188 9.77 14.14 -12.05
N TYR A 189 10.11 15.01 -11.12
CA TYR A 189 9.67 16.41 -11.12
C TYR A 189 10.00 17.11 -12.46
N THR A 190 11.23 16.96 -12.94
CA THR A 190 11.66 17.58 -14.19
C THR A 190 10.90 17.05 -15.41
N LYS A 191 10.55 15.76 -15.43
CA LYS A 191 9.93 15.11 -16.59
C LYS A 191 8.41 15.25 -16.61
N TYR A 192 7.77 15.33 -15.44
CA TYR A 192 6.31 15.27 -15.28
C TYR A 192 5.76 16.65 -14.89
N ASN A 193 5.79 17.59 -15.81
CA ASN A 193 5.22 18.94 -15.72
C ASN A 193 5.62 19.75 -14.47
N HIS A 194 6.81 19.49 -13.92
CA HIS A 194 7.30 20.07 -12.67
C HIS A 194 6.35 19.81 -11.50
N ARG A 195 5.82 18.57 -11.44
CA ARG A 195 5.02 18.08 -10.32
C ARG A 195 5.45 16.67 -9.94
N TYR A 196 5.41 16.37 -8.66
CA TYR A 196 5.55 15.02 -8.16
C TYR A 196 4.25 14.23 -8.38
N PHE A 197 3.10 14.87 -8.09
CA PHE A 197 1.76 14.26 -8.17
C PHE A 197 0.89 15.00 -9.17
N GLU A 198 0.45 14.31 -10.20
CA GLU A 198 -0.41 14.86 -11.25
C GLU A 198 -1.83 14.27 -11.22
N HIS A 199 -2.05 13.25 -10.42
CA HIS A 199 -3.33 12.56 -10.32
C HIS A 199 -3.72 12.36 -8.85
N ALA A 200 -5.05 12.40 -8.53
CA ALA A 200 -5.52 12.27 -7.15
C ALA A 200 -5.35 10.88 -6.55
N VAL A 201 -5.15 9.85 -7.39
CA VAL A 201 -4.64 8.54 -6.92
C VAL A 201 -3.12 8.66 -6.80
N VAL A 202 -2.69 9.46 -5.84
CA VAL A 202 -1.29 9.92 -5.69
C VAL A 202 -0.28 8.79 -5.55
N ASP A 203 -0.67 7.70 -4.87
CA ASP A 203 0.13 6.50 -4.66
C ASP A 203 0.38 5.74 -5.96
N TYR A 204 -0.65 5.53 -6.79
CA TYR A 204 -0.50 4.88 -8.10
C TYR A 204 0.13 5.77 -9.15
N ASP A 205 -0.16 7.08 -9.17
CA ASP A 205 0.55 8.03 -10.04
C ASP A 205 2.06 7.97 -9.77
N MET A 206 2.45 8.08 -8.51
CA MET A 206 3.86 8.01 -8.13
C MET A 206 4.47 6.62 -8.38
N ALA A 207 3.74 5.53 -8.10
CA ALA A 207 4.23 4.18 -8.37
C ALA A 207 4.58 3.97 -9.85
N MET A 208 3.72 4.44 -10.76
CA MET A 208 3.98 4.36 -12.20
C MET A 208 5.21 5.18 -12.60
N LYS A 209 5.35 6.41 -12.08
CA LYS A 209 6.52 7.29 -12.33
C LYS A 209 7.81 6.66 -11.79
N VAL A 210 7.79 6.15 -10.55
CA VAL A 210 8.95 5.48 -9.92
C VAL A 210 9.39 4.27 -10.73
N ILE A 211 8.46 3.41 -11.17
CA ILE A 211 8.79 2.22 -11.94
C ILE A 211 9.32 2.59 -13.34
N VAL A 212 8.71 3.57 -13.99
CA VAL A 212 9.13 3.99 -15.35
C VAL A 212 10.49 4.69 -15.34
N GLU A 213 10.76 5.55 -14.37
CA GLU A 213 11.97 6.37 -14.30
C GLU A 213 13.11 5.74 -13.51
N GLY A 214 12.81 4.86 -12.54
CA GLY A 214 13.82 4.25 -11.68
C GLY A 214 14.76 3.32 -12.43
N LYS A 215 16.00 3.25 -11.96
CA LYS A 215 17.08 2.43 -12.52
C LYS A 215 17.34 1.18 -11.69
N GLY A 216 17.35 1.32 -10.37
CA GLY A 216 17.62 0.24 -9.44
C GLY A 216 16.55 0.13 -8.35
N PHE A 217 16.11 -1.10 -8.08
CA PHE A 217 15.01 -1.39 -7.16
C PHE A 217 15.45 -2.47 -6.17
N ALA A 218 15.21 -2.24 -4.89
CA ALA A 218 15.43 -3.22 -3.84
C ALA A 218 14.13 -3.46 -3.05
N PHE A 219 13.93 -4.70 -2.61
CA PHE A 219 12.79 -5.07 -1.79
C PHE A 219 13.27 -5.75 -0.50
N SER A 220 12.78 -5.28 0.64
CA SER A 220 12.97 -5.94 1.93
C SER A 220 11.78 -6.84 2.25
N GLN A 221 12.04 -8.11 2.52
CA GLN A 221 11.03 -9.05 2.98
C GLN A 221 10.56 -8.72 4.41
N ARG A 222 11.46 -8.15 5.24
CA ARG A 222 11.08 -7.61 6.53
C ARG A 222 10.24 -6.36 6.34
N PRO A 223 9.04 -6.30 6.92
CA PRO A 223 8.23 -5.08 6.95
C PRO A 223 8.91 -3.94 7.71
N PHE A 224 8.62 -2.70 7.29
CA PHE A 224 9.01 -1.49 8.00
C PHE A 224 7.84 -0.55 8.24
N SER A 225 6.64 -0.94 7.85
CA SER A 225 5.47 -0.08 8.04
C SER A 225 4.20 -0.87 8.28
N MET A 226 3.19 -0.15 8.73
CA MET A 226 1.86 -0.65 8.99
C MET A 226 0.84 0.26 8.32
N PHE A 227 0.02 -0.31 7.44
CA PHE A 227 -1.15 0.35 6.88
C PHE A 227 -2.24 0.42 7.93
N GLY A 228 -2.63 1.62 8.31
CA GLY A 228 -3.80 1.87 9.12
C GLY A 228 -5.06 1.94 8.25
N ALA A 229 -6.15 1.39 8.74
CA ALA A 229 -7.47 1.54 8.13
C ALA A 229 -8.42 2.11 9.18
N CYS A 230 -8.47 3.44 9.29
CA CYS A 230 -9.48 4.11 10.10
C CYS A 230 -10.81 4.23 9.32
N PRO A 231 -11.95 4.46 10.00
CA PRO A 231 -13.24 4.54 9.33
C PRO A 231 -13.34 5.59 8.21
N GLN A 232 -12.50 6.64 8.28
CA GLN A 232 -12.42 7.68 7.27
C GLN A 232 -11.40 7.39 6.16
N SER A 233 -10.66 6.28 6.22
CA SER A 233 -9.68 5.94 5.19
C SER A 233 -10.34 5.39 3.93
N ASN A 234 -9.69 5.58 2.78
CA ASN A 234 -10.19 5.05 1.50
C ASN A 234 -10.23 3.51 1.50
N SER A 235 -9.31 2.86 2.18
CA SER A 235 -9.25 1.40 2.30
C SER A 235 -10.42 0.81 3.08
N PHE A 236 -11.02 1.55 4.00
CA PHE A 236 -12.19 1.12 4.76
C PHE A 236 -13.46 1.03 3.92
N SER A 237 -13.55 1.77 2.82
CA SER A 237 -14.71 1.77 1.91
C SER A 237 -14.79 0.55 0.98
N ILE A 238 -13.72 -0.25 0.89
CA ILE A 238 -13.66 -1.40 -0.03
C ILE A 238 -14.74 -2.43 0.33
N GLY A 239 -15.58 -2.76 -0.68
CA GLY A 239 -16.69 -3.69 -0.51
C GLY A 239 -17.95 -3.11 0.12
N ARG A 240 -17.98 -1.79 0.42
CA ARG A 240 -19.13 -1.05 0.95
C ARG A 240 -19.63 -0.08 -0.12
N LEU A 241 -20.79 -0.35 -0.70
CA LEU A 241 -21.27 0.36 -1.90
C LEU A 241 -21.46 1.87 -1.68
N GLU A 242 -22.12 2.26 -0.61
CA GLU A 242 -22.41 3.68 -0.35
C GLU A 242 -21.13 4.45 -0.01
N ASP A 243 -20.22 3.84 0.78
CA ASP A 243 -18.92 4.42 1.07
C ASP A 243 -18.07 4.56 -0.21
N THR A 244 -18.14 3.56 -1.12
CA THR A 244 -17.46 3.60 -2.42
C THR A 244 -17.98 4.76 -3.27
N LYS A 245 -19.30 4.95 -3.34
CA LYS A 245 -19.92 6.05 -4.10
C LYS A 245 -19.55 7.41 -3.52
N GLU A 246 -19.63 7.56 -2.21
CA GLU A 246 -19.30 8.81 -1.53
C GLU A 246 -17.82 9.18 -1.72
N ARG A 247 -16.90 8.20 -1.60
CA ARG A 247 -15.47 8.42 -1.88
C ARG A 247 -15.22 8.83 -3.33
N ALA A 248 -15.89 8.16 -4.28
CA ALA A 248 -15.77 8.52 -5.69
C ALA A 248 -16.27 9.95 -5.93
N ARG A 249 -17.37 10.37 -5.27
CA ARG A 249 -17.91 11.74 -5.37
C ARG A 249 -16.93 12.77 -4.82
N ILE A 250 -16.42 12.57 -3.59
CA ILE A 250 -15.42 13.46 -2.97
C ILE A 250 -14.18 13.58 -3.85
N PHE A 251 -13.70 12.45 -4.35
CA PHE A 251 -12.55 12.37 -5.22
C PHE A 251 -12.75 13.18 -6.51
N MET A 252 -13.92 13.09 -7.15
CA MET A 252 -14.27 13.86 -8.34
C MET A 252 -14.38 15.36 -8.05
N GLU A 253 -14.94 15.75 -6.90
CA GLU A 253 -15.07 17.13 -6.48
C GLU A 253 -13.72 17.79 -6.19
N GLU A 254 -12.80 17.09 -5.53
CA GLU A 254 -11.45 17.60 -5.25
C GLU A 254 -10.63 17.87 -6.52
N PHE A 255 -10.93 17.19 -7.61
CA PHE A 255 -10.26 17.41 -8.88
C PHE A 255 -10.65 18.71 -9.58
N GLY A 256 -11.83 19.28 -9.27
CA GLY A 256 -12.34 20.48 -9.91
C GLY A 256 -12.55 20.39 -11.43
N THR A 257 -12.33 19.20 -12.01
CA THR A 257 -12.57 18.90 -13.44
C THR A 257 -13.17 17.51 -13.52
N ASN A 258 -14.07 17.31 -14.48
CA ASN A 258 -14.54 15.97 -14.78
C ASN A 258 -13.40 15.17 -15.44
N PHE A 259 -12.62 14.48 -14.61
CA PHE A 259 -11.46 13.71 -15.06
C PHE A 259 -11.85 12.66 -16.10
N GLU A 260 -13.08 12.14 -16.03
CA GLU A 260 -13.63 11.19 -16.99
C GLU A 260 -13.82 11.79 -18.39
N GLU A 261 -13.86 13.13 -18.54
CA GLU A 261 -13.90 13.83 -19.82
C GLU A 261 -12.51 13.98 -20.49
N ASN A 262 -11.45 13.56 -19.80
CA ASN A 262 -10.10 13.63 -20.35
C ASN A 262 -10.00 12.80 -21.64
N GLU A 263 -9.38 13.37 -22.67
CA GLU A 263 -9.24 12.72 -23.98
C GLU A 263 -8.53 11.35 -23.88
N ALA A 264 -7.61 11.19 -22.95
CA ALA A 264 -6.93 9.92 -22.70
C ALA A 264 -7.89 8.78 -22.27
N LEU A 265 -9.07 9.14 -21.75
CA LEU A 265 -10.09 8.23 -21.26
C LEU A 265 -11.28 8.04 -22.22
N ARG A 266 -11.33 8.76 -23.35
CA ARG A 266 -12.48 8.79 -24.29
C ARG A 266 -13.07 7.42 -24.63
N ASN A 267 -12.28 6.37 -24.68
CA ASN A 267 -12.71 5.01 -25.02
C ASN A 267 -12.49 4.02 -23.87
N PHE A 268 -12.48 4.51 -22.62
CA PHE A 268 -12.30 3.70 -21.41
C PHE A 268 -13.53 3.86 -20.49
N PRO A 269 -14.57 3.03 -20.66
CA PRO A 269 -15.89 3.27 -20.07
C PRO A 269 -16.00 2.80 -18.60
N PHE A 270 -14.89 2.77 -17.88
CA PHE A 270 -14.85 2.35 -16.47
C PHE A 270 -14.83 3.59 -15.59
N SER A 271 -15.88 3.76 -14.79
CA SER A 271 -16.01 4.86 -13.84
C SER A 271 -15.46 4.48 -12.46
N SER A 272 -14.92 5.46 -11.74
CA SER A 272 -14.48 5.32 -10.35
C SER A 272 -15.62 4.85 -9.40
N PHE A 273 -16.87 5.07 -9.76
CA PHE A 273 -18.04 4.53 -9.03
C PHE A 273 -18.13 3.00 -9.02
N LEU A 274 -17.38 2.30 -9.86
CA LEU A 274 -17.28 0.85 -9.88
C LEU A 274 -16.29 0.30 -8.83
N GLY A 275 -15.61 1.17 -8.09
CA GLY A 275 -14.70 0.82 -7.01
C GLY A 275 -13.22 0.93 -7.34
N CYS A 276 -12.40 0.42 -6.44
CA CYS A 276 -10.96 0.62 -6.43
C CYS A 276 -10.26 0.18 -7.73
N THR A 277 -10.60 -1.00 -8.26
CA THR A 277 -10.01 -1.52 -9.50
C THR A 277 -10.29 -0.62 -10.70
N ALA A 278 -11.51 -0.11 -10.82
CA ALA A 278 -11.87 0.82 -11.89
C ALA A 278 -11.11 2.14 -11.74
N THR A 279 -11.03 2.69 -10.53
CA THR A 279 -10.27 3.91 -10.24
C THR A 279 -8.80 3.77 -10.64
N ILE A 280 -8.16 2.65 -10.28
CA ILE A 280 -6.78 2.38 -10.67
C ILE A 280 -6.66 2.14 -12.19
N GLY A 281 -7.65 1.48 -12.80
CA GLY A 281 -7.72 1.33 -14.24
C GLY A 281 -7.77 2.67 -14.98
N VAL A 282 -8.55 3.63 -14.45
CA VAL A 282 -8.66 5.00 -14.97
C VAL A 282 -7.31 5.72 -14.90
N VAL A 283 -6.63 5.73 -13.74
CA VAL A 283 -5.33 6.41 -13.63
C VAL A 283 -4.26 5.76 -14.49
N GLN A 284 -4.26 4.43 -14.61
CA GLN A 284 -3.34 3.73 -15.52
C GLN A 284 -3.60 4.05 -16.99
N GLN A 285 -4.86 4.07 -17.40
CA GLN A 285 -5.23 4.41 -18.79
C GLN A 285 -4.80 5.84 -19.11
N TRP A 286 -5.06 6.79 -18.20
CA TRP A 286 -4.59 8.16 -18.32
C TRP A 286 -3.06 8.21 -18.46
N PHE A 287 -2.32 7.60 -17.56
CA PHE A 287 -0.87 7.60 -17.54
C PHE A 287 -0.28 7.00 -18.83
N ARG A 288 -0.80 5.83 -19.24
CA ARG A 288 -0.36 5.14 -20.46
C ARG A 288 -0.55 5.98 -21.71
N LYS A 289 -1.67 6.65 -21.84
CA LYS A 289 -1.96 7.50 -23.00
C LYS A 289 -1.15 8.79 -22.98
N THR A 290 -1.05 9.45 -21.84
CA THR A 290 -0.32 10.70 -21.67
C THR A 290 1.18 10.51 -21.90
N TYR A 291 1.76 9.47 -21.30
CA TYR A 291 3.21 9.24 -21.29
C TYR A 291 3.67 8.13 -22.24
N LYS A 292 2.77 7.63 -23.08
CA LYS A 292 3.04 6.62 -24.13
C LYS A 292 3.71 5.35 -23.57
N VAL A 293 3.28 4.91 -22.39
CA VAL A 293 3.71 3.64 -21.79
C VAL A 293 2.79 2.54 -22.30
N ASP A 294 3.28 1.72 -23.23
CA ASP A 294 2.49 0.63 -23.80
C ASP A 294 3.01 -0.74 -23.35
N LEU A 295 2.09 -1.56 -22.86
CA LEU A 295 2.29 -2.96 -22.54
C LEU A 295 1.07 -3.72 -23.08
N ALA A 296 1.24 -4.51 -24.13
CA ALA A 296 0.14 -5.23 -24.77
C ALA A 296 -0.41 -6.37 -23.90
N GLY A 297 -1.70 -6.68 -24.05
CA GLY A 297 -2.31 -7.89 -23.51
C GLY A 297 -2.78 -7.81 -22.05
N TRP A 298 -2.78 -6.62 -21.44
CA TRP A 298 -3.21 -6.41 -20.06
C TRP A 298 -4.73 -6.51 -19.83
N GLU A 299 -5.52 -6.33 -20.87
CA GLU A 299 -6.98 -6.16 -20.78
C GLU A 299 -7.69 -7.41 -20.20
N LYS A 300 -7.15 -8.59 -20.53
CA LYS A 300 -7.66 -9.86 -19.96
C LYS A 300 -7.41 -9.94 -18.44
N GLY A 301 -6.24 -9.51 -18.01
CA GLY A 301 -5.89 -9.44 -16.59
C GLY A 301 -6.75 -8.43 -15.85
N TYR A 302 -6.94 -7.25 -16.45
CA TYR A 302 -7.81 -6.21 -15.93
C TYR A 302 -9.26 -6.69 -15.73
N ALA A 303 -9.82 -7.41 -16.70
CA ALA A 303 -11.17 -7.97 -16.57
C ALA A 303 -11.28 -8.95 -15.38
N LYS A 304 -10.25 -9.78 -15.16
CA LYS A 304 -10.20 -10.66 -13.98
C LYS A 304 -10.06 -9.89 -12.68
N ALA A 305 -9.26 -8.83 -12.66
CA ALA A 305 -9.12 -7.97 -11.49
C ALA A 305 -10.44 -7.26 -11.13
N CYS A 306 -11.19 -6.79 -12.14
CA CYS A 306 -12.53 -6.24 -11.95
C CYS A 306 -13.49 -7.26 -11.35
N ALA A 307 -13.42 -8.53 -11.76
CA ALA A 307 -14.22 -9.60 -11.16
C ALA A 307 -13.86 -9.80 -9.68
N LEU A 308 -12.58 -9.82 -9.33
CA LEU A 308 -12.13 -9.91 -7.93
C LEU A 308 -12.55 -8.70 -7.09
N ASN A 309 -12.56 -7.49 -7.67
CA ASN A 309 -13.11 -6.32 -6.99
C ASN A 309 -14.60 -6.47 -6.70
N THR A 310 -15.37 -6.97 -7.67
CA THR A 310 -16.80 -7.22 -7.48
C THR A 310 -17.05 -8.27 -6.38
N GLU A 311 -16.23 -9.31 -6.28
CA GLU A 311 -16.29 -10.33 -5.23
C GLU A 311 -16.01 -9.80 -3.82
N SER A 312 -15.45 -8.59 -3.66
CA SER A 312 -15.26 -7.96 -2.35
C SER A 312 -16.57 -7.47 -1.73
N TYR A 313 -17.61 -7.24 -2.53
CA TYR A 313 -18.91 -6.82 -2.07
C TYR A 313 -19.69 -8.02 -1.51
N ARG A 314 -19.90 -8.02 -0.19
CA ARG A 314 -20.53 -9.14 0.54
C ARG A 314 -22.06 -9.07 0.51
N ASP A 315 -22.60 -7.86 0.52
CA ASP A 315 -24.01 -7.61 0.30
C ASP A 315 -24.40 -7.96 -1.13
N LYS A 316 -25.53 -8.67 -1.30
CA LYS A 316 -25.96 -9.18 -2.61
C LYS A 316 -26.39 -8.06 -3.56
N ASP A 317 -27.09 -7.07 -3.04
CA ASP A 317 -27.57 -5.96 -3.85
C ASP A 317 -26.42 -5.08 -4.32
N ALA A 318 -25.46 -4.82 -3.45
CA ALA A 318 -24.22 -4.13 -3.79
C ALA A 318 -23.40 -4.90 -4.85
N PHE A 319 -23.26 -6.22 -4.68
CA PHE A 319 -22.61 -7.08 -5.67
C PHE A 319 -23.29 -6.99 -7.04
N ASP A 320 -24.63 -7.07 -7.08
CA ASP A 320 -25.40 -7.03 -8.33
C ASP A 320 -25.29 -5.68 -9.03
N VAL A 321 -25.34 -4.57 -8.29
CA VAL A 321 -25.15 -3.22 -8.81
C VAL A 321 -23.78 -3.05 -9.45
N ILE A 322 -22.72 -3.43 -8.75
CA ILE A 322 -21.35 -3.32 -9.25
C ILE A 322 -21.11 -4.26 -10.43
N SER A 323 -21.64 -5.49 -10.36
CA SER A 323 -21.54 -6.46 -11.45
C SER A 323 -22.19 -5.94 -12.73
N ALA A 324 -23.41 -5.42 -12.66
CA ALA A 324 -24.12 -4.85 -13.80
C ALA A 324 -23.37 -3.63 -14.40
N GLY A 325 -22.77 -2.81 -13.55
CA GLY A 325 -21.95 -1.66 -13.98
C GLY A 325 -20.72 -2.10 -14.78
N TYR A 326 -19.95 -3.06 -14.26
CA TYR A 326 -18.80 -3.62 -14.98
C TYR A 326 -19.21 -4.34 -16.27
N GLU A 327 -20.28 -5.14 -16.26
CA GLU A 327 -20.78 -5.77 -17.48
C GLU A 327 -21.09 -4.75 -18.58
N THR A 328 -21.77 -3.65 -18.20
CA THR A 328 -22.09 -2.57 -19.13
C THR A 328 -20.82 -1.91 -19.69
N ALA A 329 -19.85 -1.63 -18.81
CA ALA A 329 -18.56 -1.08 -19.23
C ALA A 329 -17.83 -2.02 -20.20
N PHE A 330 -17.73 -3.33 -19.88
CA PHE A 330 -17.08 -4.30 -20.77
C PHE A 330 -17.79 -4.51 -22.08
N ARG A 331 -19.14 -4.46 -22.14
CA ARG A 331 -19.88 -4.51 -23.41
C ARG A 331 -19.51 -3.33 -24.33
N ASN A 332 -19.34 -2.15 -23.76
CA ASN A 332 -19.01 -0.94 -24.49
C ASN A 332 -17.50 -0.80 -24.81
N TRP A 333 -16.65 -1.60 -24.14
CA TRP A 333 -15.21 -1.51 -24.30
C TRP A 333 -14.69 -2.45 -25.38
N GLN A 334 -14.03 -1.89 -26.37
CA GLN A 334 -13.36 -2.62 -27.45
C GLN A 334 -14.24 -3.72 -28.10
N GLY A 335 -15.53 -3.39 -28.34
CA GLY A 335 -16.48 -4.31 -28.93
C GLY A 335 -16.87 -5.50 -28.04
N GLY A 336 -16.73 -5.41 -26.74
CA GLY A 336 -17.15 -6.42 -25.77
C GLY A 336 -16.25 -7.65 -25.68
N ARG A 337 -15.11 -7.67 -26.39
CA ARG A 337 -14.24 -8.87 -26.51
C ARG A 337 -13.67 -9.39 -25.20
N PHE A 338 -13.60 -8.56 -24.15
CA PHE A 338 -13.06 -8.93 -22.85
C PHE A 338 -14.11 -9.29 -21.81
N LEU A 339 -15.40 -9.09 -22.10
CA LEU A 339 -16.53 -9.44 -21.18
C LEU A 339 -16.45 -10.89 -20.71
N LYS A 340 -16.07 -11.83 -21.59
CA LYS A 340 -15.92 -13.25 -21.25
C LYS A 340 -14.89 -13.56 -20.16
N HIS A 341 -14.02 -12.62 -19.81
CA HIS A 341 -13.01 -12.74 -18.77
C HIS A 341 -13.43 -12.09 -17.46
N TYR A 342 -14.52 -11.34 -17.46
CA TYR A 342 -15.18 -10.80 -16.28
C TYR A 342 -16.21 -11.82 -15.80
N GLN A 343 -15.88 -12.58 -14.78
CA GLN A 343 -16.72 -13.67 -14.24
C GLN A 343 -16.69 -13.60 -12.71
N PRO A 344 -17.35 -12.60 -12.09
CA PRO A 344 -17.38 -12.48 -10.64
C PRO A 344 -18.28 -13.57 -10.02
N VAL A 345 -17.87 -14.06 -8.86
CA VAL A 345 -18.62 -15.04 -8.07
C VAL A 345 -19.00 -14.44 -6.73
N TRP A 346 -20.30 -14.30 -6.47
CA TRP A 346 -20.74 -13.84 -5.17
C TRP A 346 -20.45 -14.89 -4.09
N ARG A 347 -19.75 -14.48 -3.03
CA ARG A 347 -19.30 -15.36 -1.94
C ARG A 347 -20.09 -15.17 -0.64
N GLY A 348 -20.98 -14.18 -0.59
CA GLY A 348 -21.73 -13.83 0.62
C GLY A 348 -20.83 -13.38 1.78
N ASN A 349 -21.42 -13.29 2.95
CA ASN A 349 -20.69 -13.00 4.18
C ASN A 349 -19.92 -14.25 4.63
N MET A 350 -18.62 -14.23 4.41
CA MET A 350 -17.72 -15.19 5.06
C MET A 350 -17.27 -14.59 6.41
N PRO A 351 -17.43 -15.30 7.52
CA PRO A 351 -16.94 -14.80 8.80
C PRO A 351 -15.44 -14.56 8.72
N MET A 352 -15.00 -13.42 9.22
CA MET A 352 -13.56 -13.22 9.46
C MET A 352 -13.14 -14.19 10.56
N ILE A 353 -12.26 -15.12 10.23
CA ILE A 353 -11.69 -16.03 11.22
C ILE A 353 -10.46 -15.32 11.77
N GLU A 354 -10.51 -14.95 13.04
CA GLU A 354 -9.31 -14.54 13.76
C GLU A 354 -8.41 -15.75 13.93
N MET A 355 -7.21 -15.64 13.42
CA MET A 355 -6.19 -16.68 13.54
C MET A 355 -5.01 -16.14 14.32
N SER A 356 -4.47 -16.97 15.20
CA SER A 356 -3.19 -16.72 15.87
C SER A 356 -2.35 -17.99 15.84
N GLY A 357 -1.04 -17.82 15.73
CA GLY A 357 -0.08 -18.92 15.70
C GLY A 357 0.81 -18.93 14.48
N ALA A 358 1.70 -19.91 14.40
CA ALA A 358 2.66 -20.06 13.33
C ALA A 358 2.01 -20.59 12.04
N THR A 359 2.43 -20.03 10.90
CA THR A 359 2.15 -20.53 9.55
C THR A 359 3.46 -20.94 8.88
N SER A 360 3.41 -21.42 7.65
CA SER A 360 4.63 -21.75 6.88
C SER A 360 5.45 -20.51 6.50
N SER A 361 4.86 -19.32 6.49
CA SER A 361 5.49 -18.08 6.02
C SER A 361 5.61 -16.97 7.07
N GLY A 362 5.03 -17.17 8.26
CA GLY A 362 5.05 -16.14 9.29
C GLY A 362 4.28 -16.51 10.55
N MET A 363 4.19 -15.56 11.44
CA MET A 363 3.38 -15.63 12.67
C MET A 363 2.13 -14.79 12.49
N MET A 364 0.95 -15.38 12.68
CA MET A 364 -0.31 -14.65 12.76
C MET A 364 -0.56 -14.19 14.18
N VAL A 365 -0.81 -12.91 14.37
CA VAL A 365 -0.99 -12.24 15.63
C VAL A 365 -2.27 -11.41 15.60
N ARG A 366 -3.05 -11.40 16.66
CA ARG A 366 -4.21 -10.49 16.77
C ARG A 366 -3.75 -9.04 16.80
N SER A 367 -4.48 -8.15 16.12
CA SER A 367 -4.13 -6.74 16.06
C SER A 367 -4.31 -5.99 17.39
N ASP A 368 -5.09 -6.53 18.33
CA ASP A 368 -5.28 -6.00 19.68
C ASP A 368 -4.34 -6.63 20.74
N ILE A 369 -3.33 -7.38 20.32
CA ILE A 369 -2.35 -8.00 21.22
C ILE A 369 -1.73 -6.96 22.15
N ALA A 370 -1.57 -7.31 23.41
CA ALA A 370 -1.06 -6.43 24.46
C ALA A 370 -1.86 -5.12 24.64
N GLY A 371 -3.13 -5.10 24.20
CA GLY A 371 -3.98 -3.92 24.29
C GLY A 371 -3.62 -2.81 23.30
N ALA A 372 -2.98 -3.15 22.18
CA ALA A 372 -2.63 -2.18 21.15
C ALA A 372 -3.88 -1.52 20.54
N THR A 373 -3.92 -0.20 20.55
CA THR A 373 -5.02 0.63 20.04
C THR A 373 -4.60 1.55 18.87
N THR A 374 -3.32 1.49 18.49
CA THR A 374 -2.75 2.25 17.38
C THR A 374 -1.78 1.38 16.57
N PRO A 375 -1.53 1.73 15.28
CA PRO A 375 -0.51 1.06 14.47
C PRO A 375 0.88 1.05 15.14
N ALA A 376 1.28 2.17 15.75
CA ALA A 376 2.57 2.29 16.41
C ALA A 376 2.68 1.40 17.65
N GLU A 377 1.60 1.21 18.41
CA GLU A 377 1.58 0.32 19.58
C GLU A 377 1.66 -1.15 19.14
N LEU A 378 0.88 -1.55 18.13
CA LEU A 378 1.00 -2.90 17.58
C LEU A 378 2.40 -3.12 16.99
N TRP A 379 2.98 -2.13 16.30
CA TRP A 379 4.35 -2.21 15.78
C TRP A 379 5.37 -2.50 16.87
N ASN A 380 5.28 -1.84 18.03
CA ASN A 380 6.18 -2.08 19.15
C ASN A 380 6.15 -3.55 19.65
N VAL A 381 5.00 -4.20 19.55
CA VAL A 381 4.86 -5.61 19.91
C VAL A 381 5.43 -6.52 18.83
N VAL A 382 5.00 -6.33 17.56
CA VAL A 382 5.36 -7.25 16.47
C VAL A 382 6.80 -7.06 15.98
N SER A 383 7.37 -5.87 16.14
CA SER A 383 8.78 -5.62 15.78
C SER A 383 9.76 -6.46 16.61
N ALA A 384 9.40 -6.78 17.86
CA ALA A 384 10.17 -7.70 18.72
C ALA A 384 10.18 -9.16 18.21
N MET A 385 9.27 -9.53 17.30
CA MET A 385 9.22 -10.85 16.67
C MET A 385 10.04 -10.92 15.37
N MET A 386 10.55 -9.79 14.90
CA MET A 386 11.32 -9.67 13.66
C MET A 386 12.78 -9.43 13.97
N ILE A 387 13.64 -9.74 13.00
CA ILE A 387 15.05 -9.35 13.07
C ILE A 387 15.16 -7.82 13.19
N ALA A 388 16.07 -7.35 14.04
CA ALA A 388 16.27 -5.91 14.18
C ALA A 388 16.85 -5.31 12.88
N PRO A 389 16.48 -4.06 12.51
CA PRO A 389 16.92 -3.45 11.26
C PRO A 389 18.43 -3.49 11.02
N GLN A 390 19.24 -3.30 12.05
CA GLN A 390 20.71 -3.33 11.97
C GLN A 390 21.27 -4.72 11.71
N ASP A 391 20.53 -5.79 12.02
CA ASP A 391 20.97 -7.18 11.88
C ASP A 391 20.55 -7.81 10.54
N ILE A 392 19.76 -7.10 9.73
CA ILE A 392 19.42 -7.53 8.38
C ILE A 392 20.70 -7.65 7.56
N LEU A 393 20.90 -8.81 6.94
CA LEU A 393 22.10 -9.05 6.14
C LEU A 393 22.07 -8.26 4.83
N VAL A 394 22.96 -7.30 4.71
CA VAL A 394 23.28 -6.62 3.45
C VAL A 394 24.69 -7.02 3.04
N ARG A 395 24.83 -7.76 1.93
CA ARG A 395 26.12 -8.34 1.52
C ARG A 395 27.06 -7.28 0.94
N PRO A 396 28.35 -7.27 1.30
CA PRO A 396 29.32 -6.32 0.73
C PRO A 396 29.45 -6.42 -0.81
N THR A 397 29.12 -7.57 -1.41
CA THR A 397 29.12 -7.80 -2.86
C THR A 397 27.92 -7.21 -3.59
N GLY A 398 27.05 -6.48 -2.88
CA GLY A 398 25.81 -5.94 -3.39
C GLY A 398 24.60 -6.86 -3.22
N LEU A 399 23.43 -6.34 -3.59
CA LEU A 399 22.17 -7.09 -3.52
C LEU A 399 22.06 -8.08 -4.69
N ARG A 400 21.52 -9.27 -4.42
CA ARG A 400 21.23 -10.29 -5.43
C ARG A 400 19.86 -10.10 -6.05
N PHE A 401 19.68 -10.59 -7.27
CA PHE A 401 18.37 -10.71 -7.88
C PHE A 401 17.58 -11.88 -7.27
N LEU A 402 16.26 -11.79 -7.34
CA LEU A 402 15.34 -12.79 -6.81
C LEU A 402 15.64 -14.22 -7.36
N ASP A 403 15.93 -14.31 -8.65
CA ASP A 403 16.21 -15.61 -9.31
C ASP A 403 17.51 -16.28 -8.81
N GLU A 404 18.48 -15.51 -8.35
CA GLU A 404 19.74 -16.01 -7.78
C GLU A 404 19.52 -16.54 -6.35
N GLU A 405 18.59 -15.97 -5.59
CA GLU A 405 18.23 -16.44 -4.25
C GLU A 405 17.37 -17.70 -4.31
N ALA A 406 16.42 -17.78 -5.25
CA ALA A 406 15.61 -18.98 -5.49
C ALA A 406 16.48 -20.18 -5.89
N SER A 407 17.53 -19.97 -6.65
CA SER A 407 18.52 -21.02 -7.04
C SER A 407 19.35 -21.50 -5.85
N ALA A 408 19.55 -20.66 -4.84
CA ALA A 408 20.32 -21.01 -3.64
C ALA A 408 19.48 -21.70 -2.55
N SER A 409 18.15 -21.45 -2.50
CA SER A 409 17.22 -21.99 -1.50
C SER A 409 16.35 -23.15 -2.01
N GLY A 410 16.32 -23.40 -3.30
CA GLY A 410 15.47 -24.45 -3.90
C GLY A 410 13.97 -24.14 -3.88
N GLU A 411 13.55 -22.96 -3.45
CA GLU A 411 12.16 -22.53 -3.42
C GLU A 411 11.93 -21.29 -4.29
N LEU A 412 10.89 -21.35 -5.12
CA LEU A 412 10.38 -20.20 -5.88
C LEU A 412 9.72 -19.20 -4.92
N THR A 413 10.46 -18.25 -4.40
CA THR A 413 9.95 -17.14 -3.59
C THR A 413 9.17 -16.16 -4.47
N ARG A 414 7.83 -16.16 -4.33
CA ARG A 414 7.00 -15.06 -4.84
C ARG A 414 7.25 -13.85 -3.96
N LEU A 415 7.52 -12.67 -4.54
CA LEU A 415 7.46 -11.43 -3.78
C LEU A 415 6.09 -11.36 -3.09
N PRO A 416 6.02 -11.15 -1.77
CA PRO A 416 4.75 -10.88 -1.13
C PRO A 416 4.20 -9.61 -1.79
N GLY A 417 3.04 -9.75 -2.43
CA GLY A 417 2.28 -8.59 -2.85
C GLY A 417 2.03 -7.75 -1.60
N GLY A 418 2.39 -6.46 -1.62
CA GLY A 418 1.90 -5.55 -0.59
C GLY A 418 0.39 -5.80 -0.47
N ASN A 419 -0.07 -6.14 0.72
CA ASN A 419 -1.48 -6.45 0.92
C ASN A 419 -2.27 -5.16 0.68
N PRO A 420 -3.06 -5.04 -0.40
CA PRO A 420 -4.04 -3.98 -0.43
C PRO A 420 -5.01 -4.31 0.70
N ALA A 421 -5.30 -3.35 1.54
CA ALA A 421 -6.33 -3.47 2.57
C ALA A 421 -7.56 -4.13 1.93
N GLY A 422 -7.91 -5.36 2.34
CA GLY A 422 -9.12 -6.02 1.89
C GLY A 422 -9.02 -7.36 1.15
N THR A 423 -7.85 -7.99 1.01
CA THR A 423 -7.86 -9.39 0.54
C THR A 423 -8.05 -10.35 1.70
N SER A 424 -9.30 -10.75 1.92
CA SER A 424 -9.64 -11.92 2.76
C SER A 424 -8.77 -13.12 2.36
N GLY A 425 -8.06 -13.70 3.32
CA GLY A 425 -7.18 -14.85 3.13
C GLY A 425 -7.86 -15.95 2.30
N LYS A 426 -7.16 -16.47 1.30
CA LYS A 426 -7.55 -17.69 0.61
C LYS A 426 -7.60 -18.82 1.62
N ALA A 427 -8.79 -19.32 1.89
CA ALA A 427 -8.96 -20.61 2.57
C ALA A 427 -8.25 -21.70 1.72
N ILE A 428 -7.20 -22.29 2.26
CA ILE A 428 -6.58 -23.48 1.72
C ILE A 428 -7.60 -24.61 1.89
N SER A 429 -8.25 -25.03 0.80
CA SER A 429 -9.09 -26.22 0.78
C SER A 429 -8.19 -27.46 0.81
N GLY A 430 -7.65 -27.80 1.97
CA GLY A 430 -7.11 -29.12 2.25
C GLY A 430 -8.28 -30.04 2.58
N LYS A 431 -8.65 -30.97 1.68
CA LYS A 431 -9.54 -32.07 2.04
C LYS A 431 -8.87 -32.88 3.17
N PRO A 432 -9.56 -33.17 4.28
CA PRO A 432 -9.02 -34.06 5.28
C PRO A 432 -8.92 -35.46 4.68
N SER A 433 -7.73 -36.06 4.69
CA SER A 433 -7.55 -37.47 4.41
C SER A 433 -8.27 -38.32 5.47
N PRO A 434 -8.97 -39.39 5.11
CA PRO A 434 -9.66 -40.24 6.06
C PRO A 434 -8.65 -40.92 7.00
N MET A 435 -8.84 -40.76 8.30
CA MET A 435 -8.13 -41.52 9.32
C MET A 435 -8.37 -43.01 9.08
N ARG A 436 -7.28 -43.78 8.87
CA ARG A 436 -7.31 -45.24 8.91
C ARG A 436 -7.61 -45.64 10.36
N ASN A 437 -8.72 -46.33 10.56
CA ASN A 437 -9.04 -47.05 11.80
C ASN A 437 -7.96 -48.07 12.11
N ALA A 438 -7.33 -47.97 13.26
CA ALA A 438 -6.52 -49.06 13.83
C ALA A 438 -7.42 -50.11 14.45
N PRO A 439 -7.07 -51.40 14.38
CA PRO A 439 -7.93 -52.46 14.87
C PRO A 439 -7.94 -52.58 16.39
N ASN A 440 -9.13 -52.77 16.94
CA ASN A 440 -9.38 -53.14 18.34
C ASN A 440 -8.69 -54.48 18.66
N SER A 441 -7.73 -54.49 19.59
CA SER A 441 -7.28 -55.71 20.25
C SER A 441 -8.06 -55.85 21.57
N ARG A 442 -8.99 -56.81 21.62
CA ARG A 442 -9.52 -57.40 22.84
C ARG A 442 -8.46 -58.29 23.51
N ALA A 443 -8.24 -58.10 24.77
CA ALA A 443 -7.88 -59.12 25.77
C ALA A 443 -8.33 -58.53 27.10
N GLY A 444 -9.15 -59.10 27.94
CA GLY A 444 -9.33 -60.47 28.37
C GLY A 444 -8.62 -60.70 29.70
N GLY A 445 -9.39 -60.75 30.78
CA GLY A 445 -9.01 -61.60 31.87
C GLY A 445 -8.62 -60.96 33.24
N ARG A 446 -9.56 -61.10 34.12
CA ARG A 446 -9.56 -61.23 35.61
C ARG A 446 -9.44 -59.95 36.42
#